data_2e11bcff5fdfb0c064080316d720dc43
#
_entry.id   2e11bcff5fdfb0c064080316d720dc43
#
_cell.length_a   1.000
_cell.length_b   1.000
_cell.length_c   1.000
_cell.angle_alpha   90.00
_cell.angle_beta   90.00
_cell.angle_gamma   90.00
#
_symmetry.space_group_name_H-M   'P 1'
#
loop_
_entity.id
_entity.type
_entity.pdbx_description
1 polymer ?
#
loop_
_entity_poly.entity_id
_entity_poly.type
_entity_poly.pdbx_seq_one_letter_code
_entity_poly.pdbx_strand_id
1 'polypeptide(L)'
;EPIILSNFAFENKSIHMNNGEYNKNIVIKGNIIDTSNPIVMAIINSTPDSFYSGSRHSSKEEVKKSAEKAINEGASILDIGGYSTRPGAPEVTEQEEIDRVCMALGAIREEWPEIPISVDTFRSSVAKISVKEFDADIINDVYGGEMDKTLFSTMAELQVPYILMHSKGNPQTMQNMTEYSDFESDILRYFSEKIKQLRDAGFNKEIIIDPGYGFAKTVEQNYQLLNDLSLFECFNAPILVGISRKSMIFKPLEITP
;
A
#
# COMPACT_ATOMS: atom_id res chain seq x y z
N GLU A 1 1.61 11.98 -2.22
CA GLU A 1 1.64 11.44 -3.60
C GLU A 1 0.42 10.55 -3.81
N PRO A 2 -0.40 10.77 -4.82
CA PRO A 2 -1.59 9.95 -5.01
C PRO A 2 -1.22 8.57 -5.52
N ILE A 3 -1.76 7.55 -4.87
CA ILE A 3 -1.82 6.18 -5.33
C ILE A 3 -3.25 5.90 -5.74
N ILE A 4 -3.46 5.29 -6.89
CA ILE A 4 -4.79 5.03 -7.42
C ILE A 4 -5.22 3.62 -7.05
N LEU A 5 -6.30 3.49 -6.28
CA LEU A 5 -7.06 2.25 -6.13
C LEU A 5 -8.05 2.19 -7.27
N SER A 6 -7.88 1.25 -8.19
CA SER A 6 -8.82 1.08 -9.30
C SER A 6 -8.99 -0.38 -9.67
N ASN A 7 -10.20 -0.67 -10.15
CA ASN A 7 -10.42 -1.80 -11.04
C ASN A 7 -10.44 -1.25 -12.47
N PHE A 8 -9.38 -1.48 -13.24
CA PHE A 8 -9.41 -1.16 -14.66
C PHE A 8 -10.34 -2.12 -15.38
N ALA A 9 -11.53 -1.64 -15.72
CA ALA A 9 -12.35 -2.28 -16.75
C ALA A 9 -11.79 -1.84 -18.12
N PHE A 10 -10.95 -2.68 -18.73
CA PHE A 10 -10.69 -2.55 -20.17
C PHE A 10 -11.93 -3.07 -20.92
N GLU A 11 -12.60 -2.18 -21.64
CA GLU A 11 -13.57 -2.60 -22.65
C GLU A 11 -12.84 -3.43 -23.73
N ASN A 12 -13.39 -4.62 -24.00
CA ASN A 12 -13.12 -5.48 -25.15
C ASN A 12 -11.83 -6.31 -25.18
N LYS A 13 -11.77 -7.37 -24.35
CA LYS A 13 -11.44 -8.70 -24.86
C LYS A 13 -12.29 -9.72 -24.08
N SER A 14 -13.26 -10.32 -24.78
CA SER A 14 -14.10 -11.37 -24.26
C SER A 14 -13.29 -12.62 -23.89
N ILE A 15 -12.89 -12.69 -22.64
CA ILE A 15 -12.58 -13.98 -21.99
C ILE A 15 -13.82 -14.29 -21.18
N HIS A 16 -14.61 -15.25 -21.67
CA HIS A 16 -15.73 -15.82 -20.92
C HIS A 16 -15.15 -16.59 -19.72
N MET A 17 -15.01 -15.90 -18.61
CA MET A 17 -14.91 -16.54 -17.29
C MET A 17 -16.21 -16.27 -16.54
N ASN A 18 -16.68 -17.30 -15.83
CA ASN A 18 -17.94 -17.39 -15.11
C ASN A 18 -18.49 -16.04 -14.60
N ASN A 19 -19.82 -15.86 -14.66
CA ASN A 19 -20.61 -14.75 -14.12
C ASN A 19 -20.48 -14.57 -12.57
N GLY A 20 -19.26 -14.56 -12.02
CA GLY A 20 -18.99 -14.10 -10.68
C GLY A 20 -18.76 -12.59 -10.74
N GLU A 21 -19.59 -11.82 -10.05
CA GLU A 21 -19.32 -10.39 -9.86
C GLU A 21 -17.95 -10.24 -9.23
N TYR A 22 -17.03 -9.56 -9.94
CA TYR A 22 -15.70 -9.20 -9.42
C TYR A 22 -15.86 -8.33 -8.18
N ASN A 23 -15.20 -8.70 -7.06
CA ASN A 23 -15.32 -7.94 -5.82
C ASN A 23 -14.61 -6.58 -5.97
N LYS A 24 -15.42 -5.54 -6.09
CA LYS A 24 -14.98 -4.15 -6.29
C LYS A 24 -15.12 -3.32 -5.02
N ASN A 25 -15.21 -3.97 -3.87
CA ASN A 25 -15.52 -3.29 -2.62
C ASN A 25 -14.45 -3.55 -1.59
N ILE A 26 -14.17 -2.52 -0.79
CA ILE A 26 -13.42 -2.63 0.46
C ILE A 26 -14.37 -2.28 1.59
N VAL A 27 -14.45 -3.10 2.63
CA VAL A 27 -15.30 -2.81 3.78
C VAL A 27 -14.46 -2.22 4.90
N ILE A 28 -14.71 -0.96 5.24
CA ILE A 28 -14.04 -0.24 6.32
C ILE A 28 -15.08 0.14 7.36
N LYS A 29 -14.95 -0.36 8.60
CA LYS A 29 -15.88 -0.07 9.71
C LYS A 29 -17.36 -0.29 9.35
N GLY A 30 -17.63 -1.30 8.53
CA GLY A 30 -18.98 -1.61 8.05
C GLY A 30 -19.48 -0.74 6.88
N ASN A 31 -18.71 0.26 6.45
CA ASN A 31 -19.01 1.05 5.26
C ASN A 31 -18.36 0.42 4.03
N ILE A 32 -19.11 0.35 2.95
CA ILE A 32 -18.63 -0.17 1.66
C ILE A 32 -17.99 0.98 0.88
N ILE A 33 -16.71 0.84 0.57
CA ILE A 33 -16.00 1.70 -0.39
C ILE A 33 -16.04 0.98 -1.74
N ASP A 34 -16.80 1.52 -2.68
CA ASP A 34 -16.89 1.01 -4.05
C ASP A 34 -15.66 1.45 -4.85
N THR A 35 -14.84 0.50 -5.28
CA THR A 35 -13.67 0.73 -6.13
C THR A 35 -13.95 0.45 -7.62
N SER A 36 -15.20 0.38 -8.03
CA SER A 36 -15.57 0.26 -9.46
C SER A 36 -15.11 1.47 -10.26
N ASN A 37 -15.07 2.64 -9.64
CA ASN A 37 -14.35 3.81 -10.12
C ASN A 37 -13.03 3.96 -9.36
N PRO A 38 -11.96 4.46 -10.00
CA PRO A 38 -10.69 4.72 -9.33
C PRO A 38 -10.86 5.70 -8.16
N ILE A 39 -10.34 5.32 -7.00
CA ILE A 39 -10.23 6.21 -5.83
C ILE A 39 -8.76 6.51 -5.54
N VAL A 40 -8.51 7.62 -4.90
CA VAL A 40 -7.15 8.09 -4.63
C VAL A 40 -6.76 7.81 -3.18
N MET A 41 -5.66 7.08 -2.98
CA MET A 41 -4.98 6.94 -1.70
C MET A 41 -3.75 7.85 -1.71
N ALA A 42 -3.69 8.82 -0.80
CA ALA A 42 -2.60 9.79 -0.75
C ALA A 42 -1.60 9.45 0.34
N ILE A 43 -0.31 9.40 -0.02
CA ILE A 43 0.78 9.12 0.90
C ILE A 43 1.09 10.36 1.75
N ILE A 44 1.10 10.19 3.06
CA ILE A 44 1.53 11.16 4.06
C ILE A 44 2.77 10.60 4.78
N ASN A 45 3.96 11.03 4.35
CA ASN A 45 5.20 10.61 4.97
C ASN A 45 5.46 11.41 6.24
N SER A 46 5.66 10.72 7.36
CA SER A 46 6.05 11.29 8.66
C SER A 46 7.55 11.13 8.94
N THR A 47 8.39 11.17 7.90
CA THR A 47 9.85 11.03 8.01
C THR A 47 10.53 12.39 8.21
N PRO A 48 11.71 12.46 8.90
CA PRO A 48 12.44 13.72 9.14
C PRO A 48 12.84 14.49 7.87
N ASP A 49 13.07 13.78 6.76
CA ASP A 49 13.37 14.41 5.46
C ASP A 49 12.17 15.15 4.86
N SER A 50 10.97 14.82 5.33
CA SER A 50 9.73 15.50 4.96
C SER A 50 9.42 16.67 5.90
N PHE A 51 10.01 16.68 7.12
CA PHE A 51 9.74 17.64 8.18
C PHE A 51 11.05 18.15 8.77
N TYR A 52 11.30 19.45 8.68
CA TYR A 52 12.51 20.08 9.21
C TYR A 52 12.61 19.87 10.74
N SER A 53 13.82 19.74 11.27
CA SER A 53 14.21 19.36 12.66
C SER A 53 13.78 20.35 13.76
N GLY A 54 12.58 20.83 13.67
CA GLY A 54 11.96 21.74 14.61
C GLY A 54 11.08 21.11 15.64
N SER A 55 10.48 21.27 16.55
CA SER A 55 9.68 20.68 17.62
C SER A 55 8.63 19.66 17.12
N ARG A 56 8.14 18.79 18.02
CA ARG A 56 7.00 17.88 17.77
C ARG A 56 5.72 18.60 17.33
N HIS A 57 5.56 19.88 17.67
CA HIS A 57 4.43 20.71 17.25
C HIS A 57 4.48 21.07 15.76
N SER A 58 5.66 21.42 15.22
CA SER A 58 5.79 21.72 13.80
C SER A 58 5.50 20.48 12.94
N SER A 59 5.90 19.29 13.38
CA SER A 59 5.62 18.03 12.69
C SER A 59 4.13 17.70 12.63
N LYS A 60 3.35 17.95 13.68
CA LYS A 60 1.89 17.76 13.70
C LYS A 60 1.17 18.68 12.71
N GLU A 61 1.50 19.96 12.73
CA GLU A 61 0.90 20.95 11.83
C GLU A 61 1.24 20.68 10.36
N GLU A 62 2.44 20.18 10.08
CA GLU A 62 2.84 19.78 8.74
C GLU A 62 2.08 18.54 8.25
N VAL A 63 1.85 17.56 9.13
CA VAL A 63 0.99 16.38 8.84
C VAL A 63 -0.43 16.84 8.55
N LYS A 64 -1.04 17.68 9.41
CA LYS A 64 -2.39 18.23 9.21
C LYS A 64 -2.49 18.97 7.89
N LYS A 65 -1.55 19.85 7.58
CA LYS A 65 -1.51 20.61 6.32
C LYS A 65 -1.40 19.70 5.09
N SER A 66 -0.60 18.63 5.18
CA SER A 66 -0.44 17.66 4.10
C SER A 66 -1.70 16.83 3.90
N ALA A 67 -2.35 16.43 4.99
CA ALA A 67 -3.61 15.70 4.98
C ALA A 67 -4.74 16.58 4.41
N GLU A 68 -4.89 17.81 4.88
CA GLU A 68 -5.87 18.78 4.37
C GLU A 68 -5.71 19.01 2.86
N LYS A 69 -4.47 19.22 2.41
CA LYS A 69 -4.17 19.36 0.98
C LYS A 69 -4.60 18.12 0.20
N ALA A 70 -4.23 16.93 0.66
CA ALA A 70 -4.56 15.68 -0.01
C ALA A 70 -6.08 15.46 -0.11
N ILE A 71 -6.81 15.73 0.98
CA ILE A 71 -8.28 15.60 1.02
C ILE A 71 -8.91 16.61 0.06
N ASN A 72 -8.48 17.87 0.07
CA ASN A 72 -8.98 18.91 -0.83
C ASN A 72 -8.67 18.62 -2.31
N GLU A 73 -7.60 17.88 -2.59
CA GLU A 73 -7.24 17.39 -3.94
C GLU A 73 -7.96 16.09 -4.33
N GLY A 74 -8.83 15.53 -3.46
CA GLY A 74 -9.71 14.42 -3.77
C GLY A 74 -9.23 13.06 -3.25
N ALA A 75 -8.31 13.01 -2.31
CA ALA A 75 -7.95 11.76 -1.65
C ALA A 75 -9.11 11.21 -0.85
N SER A 76 -9.40 9.92 -1.04
CA SER A 76 -10.41 9.16 -0.31
C SER A 76 -9.84 8.36 0.85
N ILE A 77 -8.54 8.09 0.82
CA ILE A 77 -7.78 7.35 1.84
C ILE A 77 -6.45 8.08 2.04
N LEU A 78 -5.98 8.17 3.29
CA LEU A 78 -4.64 8.64 3.61
C LEU A 78 -3.76 7.46 4.01
N ASP A 79 -2.56 7.33 3.42
CA ASP A 79 -1.59 6.27 3.71
C ASP A 79 -0.41 6.84 4.50
N ILE A 80 -0.29 6.44 5.76
CA ILE A 80 0.65 7.00 6.72
C ILE A 80 1.89 6.11 6.82
N GLY A 81 3.06 6.63 6.48
CA GLY A 81 4.33 5.92 6.58
C GLY A 81 5.31 6.58 7.55
N GLY A 82 5.83 5.81 8.51
CA GLY A 82 6.90 6.22 9.45
C GLY A 82 8.31 5.78 9.02
N TYR A 83 8.38 4.87 8.04
CA TYR A 83 9.61 4.29 7.50
C TYR A 83 9.71 4.57 6.00
N SER A 84 10.86 5.06 5.55
CA SER A 84 11.07 5.28 4.11
C SER A 84 11.64 4.03 3.45
N THR A 85 10.94 3.50 2.48
CA THR A 85 11.41 2.35 1.66
C THR A 85 12.27 2.78 0.47
N ARG A 86 12.61 4.08 0.35
CA ARG A 86 13.47 4.60 -0.72
C ARG A 86 14.89 4.05 -0.59
N PRO A 87 15.56 3.67 -1.69
CA PRO A 87 16.96 3.25 -1.66
C PRO A 87 17.83 4.32 -1.00
N GLY A 88 18.68 3.89 -0.04
CA GLY A 88 19.58 4.80 0.69
C GLY A 88 18.94 5.59 1.83
N ALA A 89 17.66 5.41 2.13
CA ALA A 89 17.06 5.99 3.32
C ALA A 89 17.72 5.43 4.60
N PRO A 90 17.93 6.25 5.65
CA PRO A 90 18.46 5.78 6.90
C PRO A 90 17.52 4.74 7.54
N GLU A 91 18.12 3.76 8.20
CA GLU A 91 17.37 2.76 8.94
C GLU A 91 16.65 3.42 10.13
N VAL A 92 15.39 3.05 10.33
CA VAL A 92 14.54 3.58 11.39
C VAL A 92 14.27 2.46 12.39
N THR A 93 14.50 2.73 13.66
CA THR A 93 14.18 1.78 14.72
C THR A 93 12.67 1.60 14.84
N GLU A 94 12.25 0.48 15.42
CA GLU A 94 10.83 0.20 15.65
C GLU A 94 10.15 1.30 16.50
N GLN A 95 10.81 1.74 17.56
CA GLN A 95 10.27 2.78 18.43
C GLN A 95 10.13 4.13 17.70
N GLU A 96 11.09 4.50 16.87
CA GLU A 96 11.02 5.72 16.05
C GLU A 96 9.85 5.65 15.05
N GLU A 97 9.62 4.49 14.42
CA GLU A 97 8.49 4.30 13.52
C GLU A 97 7.16 4.42 14.27
N ILE A 98 7.03 3.76 15.44
CA ILE A 98 5.86 3.89 16.31
C ILE A 98 5.61 5.35 16.66
N ASP A 99 6.63 6.07 17.14
CA ASP A 99 6.48 7.47 17.56
C ASP A 99 6.00 8.38 16.41
N ARG A 100 6.53 8.18 15.21
CA ARG A 100 6.17 8.93 14.01
C ARG A 100 4.75 8.62 13.55
N VAL A 101 4.41 7.34 13.45
CA VAL A 101 3.08 6.89 13.00
C VAL A 101 2.02 7.32 14.00
N CYS A 102 2.23 7.10 15.30
CA CYS A 102 1.28 7.50 16.34
C CYS A 102 1.04 9.02 16.37
N MET A 103 2.11 9.81 16.20
CA MET A 103 2.00 11.27 16.11
C MET A 103 1.15 11.69 14.91
N ALA A 104 1.39 11.09 13.73
CA ALA A 104 0.66 11.42 12.52
C ALA A 104 -0.81 10.99 12.59
N LEU A 105 -1.07 9.75 13.06
CA LEU A 105 -2.43 9.23 13.25
C LEU A 105 -3.22 10.10 14.23
N GLY A 106 -2.63 10.45 15.37
CA GLY A 106 -3.27 11.32 16.35
C GLY A 106 -3.62 12.70 15.79
N ALA A 107 -2.70 13.29 15.02
CA ALA A 107 -2.92 14.59 14.38
C ALA A 107 -4.07 14.55 13.34
N ILE A 108 -4.16 13.48 12.55
CA ILE A 108 -5.20 13.33 11.53
C ILE A 108 -6.55 13.02 12.16
N ARG A 109 -6.62 12.09 13.12
CA ARG A 109 -7.87 11.72 13.80
C ARG A 109 -8.50 12.89 14.58
N GLU A 110 -7.68 13.82 15.04
CA GLU A 110 -8.12 15.04 15.73
C GLU A 110 -8.95 15.96 14.82
N GLU A 111 -8.62 16.08 13.53
CA GLU A 111 -9.27 16.96 12.56
C GLU A 111 -10.25 16.23 11.63
N TRP A 112 -9.91 14.99 11.23
CA TRP A 112 -10.70 14.17 10.30
C TRP A 112 -10.96 12.78 10.89
N PRO A 113 -11.84 12.64 11.88
CA PRO A 113 -12.07 11.38 12.58
C PRO A 113 -12.57 10.26 11.66
N GLU A 114 -13.29 10.59 10.59
CA GLU A 114 -13.94 9.60 9.71
C GLU A 114 -13.13 9.29 8.43
N ILE A 115 -12.04 10.02 8.15
CA ILE A 115 -11.25 9.75 6.94
C ILE A 115 -10.63 8.34 7.03
N PRO A 116 -10.78 7.48 6.01
CA PRO A 116 -10.10 6.20 5.99
C PRO A 116 -8.58 6.36 6.04
N ILE A 117 -7.92 5.63 6.94
CA ILE A 117 -6.46 5.66 7.11
C ILE A 117 -5.88 4.27 6.85
N SER A 118 -4.91 4.22 5.96
CA SER A 118 -3.96 3.14 5.75
C SER A 118 -2.66 3.43 6.49
N VAL A 119 -1.98 2.40 6.98
CA VAL A 119 -0.66 2.53 7.61
C VAL A 119 0.34 1.66 6.86
N ASP A 120 1.35 2.31 6.23
CA ASP A 120 2.47 1.65 5.56
C ASP A 120 3.47 1.16 6.61
N THR A 121 3.44 -0.13 6.88
CA THR A 121 4.37 -0.80 7.79
C THR A 121 4.47 -2.29 7.52
N PHE A 122 5.67 -2.83 7.70
CA PHE A 122 5.93 -4.27 7.71
C PHE A 122 6.05 -4.85 9.14
N ARG A 123 5.91 -4.00 10.17
CA ARG A 123 6.09 -4.41 11.58
C ARG A 123 4.76 -4.67 12.27
N SER A 124 4.64 -5.83 12.87
CA SER A 124 3.45 -6.25 13.61
C SER A 124 3.10 -5.33 14.79
N SER A 125 4.11 -4.82 15.49
CA SER A 125 3.93 -3.89 16.61
C SER A 125 3.33 -2.56 16.18
N VAL A 126 3.82 -2.00 15.06
CA VAL A 126 3.30 -0.76 14.46
C VAL A 126 1.86 -0.98 13.99
N ALA A 127 1.59 -2.09 13.28
CA ALA A 127 0.24 -2.44 12.84
C ALA A 127 -0.73 -2.55 14.02
N LYS A 128 -0.32 -3.25 15.10
CA LYS A 128 -1.16 -3.41 16.31
C LYS A 128 -1.51 -2.09 16.96
N ILE A 129 -0.54 -1.25 17.24
CA ILE A 129 -0.78 0.03 17.90
C ILE A 129 -1.62 0.97 17.03
N SER A 130 -1.36 0.99 15.72
CA SER A 130 -2.11 1.82 14.78
C SER A 130 -3.59 1.46 14.73
N VAL A 131 -3.91 0.17 14.70
CA VAL A 131 -5.31 -0.27 14.65
C VAL A 131 -5.99 -0.16 16.01
N LYS A 132 -5.33 -0.60 17.10
CA LYS A 132 -5.97 -0.69 18.41
C LYS A 132 -6.10 0.64 19.14
N GLU A 133 -5.13 1.54 18.98
CA GLU A 133 -5.07 2.81 19.71
C GLU A 133 -5.51 4.02 18.88
N PHE A 134 -5.37 3.94 17.55
CA PHE A 134 -5.65 5.06 16.64
C PHE A 134 -6.69 4.75 15.57
N ASP A 135 -7.29 3.56 15.64
CA ASP A 135 -8.39 3.17 14.76
C ASP A 135 -8.02 3.27 13.28
N ALA A 136 -6.78 2.82 12.93
CA ALA A 136 -6.35 2.69 11.55
C ALA A 136 -7.21 1.63 10.84
N ASP A 137 -7.55 1.89 9.59
CA ASP A 137 -8.54 1.14 8.85
C ASP A 137 -7.95 0.04 7.96
N ILE A 138 -6.72 0.26 7.47
CA ILE A 138 -6.02 -0.60 6.51
C ILE A 138 -4.57 -0.74 6.95
N ILE A 139 -3.96 -1.91 6.75
CA ILE A 139 -2.50 -2.09 6.84
C ILE A 139 -1.95 -2.30 5.45
N ASN A 140 -0.94 -1.49 5.08
CA ASN A 140 -0.24 -1.56 3.80
C ASN A 140 1.17 -2.13 4.02
N ASP A 141 1.40 -3.37 3.52
CA ASP A 141 2.69 -4.05 3.68
C ASP A 141 3.39 -4.22 2.33
N VAL A 142 4.41 -3.42 2.13
CA VAL A 142 5.23 -3.42 0.92
C VAL A 142 6.19 -4.61 0.79
N TYR A 143 6.24 -5.50 1.79
CA TYR A 143 7.11 -6.69 1.79
C TYR A 143 6.36 -8.03 1.90
N GLY A 144 5.03 -8.02 1.95
CA GLY A 144 4.20 -9.23 1.94
C GLY A 144 4.52 -10.22 3.07
N GLY A 145 4.75 -9.74 4.28
CA GLY A 145 5.06 -10.54 5.46
C GLY A 145 6.48 -11.10 5.51
N GLU A 146 7.38 -10.70 4.59
CA GLU A 146 8.74 -11.25 4.58
C GLU A 146 9.63 -10.67 5.67
N MET A 147 9.42 -9.40 6.03
CA MET A 147 10.27 -8.68 7.00
C MET A 147 9.90 -8.98 8.46
N ASP A 148 8.64 -9.32 8.73
CA ASP A 148 8.17 -9.71 10.06
C ASP A 148 7.29 -10.97 9.97
N LYS A 149 7.82 -12.10 10.45
CA LYS A 149 7.14 -13.39 10.40
C LYS A 149 5.87 -13.48 11.24
N THR A 150 5.65 -12.52 12.14
CA THR A 150 4.44 -12.46 12.97
C THR A 150 3.34 -11.59 12.36
N LEU A 151 3.61 -10.88 11.22
CA LEU A 151 2.65 -9.95 10.64
C LEU A 151 1.34 -10.65 10.20
N PHE A 152 1.41 -11.79 9.54
CA PHE A 152 0.20 -12.50 9.09
C PHE A 152 -0.68 -12.99 10.25
N SER A 153 -0.08 -13.49 11.34
CA SER A 153 -0.84 -13.82 12.55
C SER A 153 -1.41 -12.58 13.23
N THR A 154 -0.69 -11.46 13.16
CA THR A 154 -1.19 -10.17 13.64
C THR A 154 -2.37 -9.67 12.80
N MET A 155 -2.30 -9.78 11.48
CA MET A 155 -3.43 -9.43 10.60
C MET A 155 -4.66 -10.30 10.87
N ALA A 156 -4.45 -11.61 11.16
CA ALA A 156 -5.53 -12.50 11.58
C ALA A 156 -6.16 -12.10 12.93
N GLU A 157 -5.39 -11.48 13.83
CA GLU A 157 -5.92 -10.90 15.08
C GLU A 157 -6.68 -9.58 14.84
N LEU A 158 -6.12 -8.70 14.00
CA LEU A 158 -6.64 -7.35 13.79
C LEU A 158 -7.89 -7.31 12.92
N GLN A 159 -8.00 -8.19 11.93
CA GLN A 159 -9.15 -8.28 11.03
C GLN A 159 -9.54 -6.93 10.38
N VAL A 160 -8.56 -6.16 9.91
CA VAL A 160 -8.74 -4.98 9.04
C VAL A 160 -8.25 -5.29 7.63
N PRO A 161 -8.75 -4.63 6.57
CA PRO A 161 -8.24 -4.79 5.20
C PRO A 161 -6.71 -4.71 5.11
N TYR A 162 -6.13 -5.50 4.22
CA TYR A 162 -4.68 -5.64 4.09
C TYR A 162 -4.24 -5.45 2.65
N ILE A 163 -3.32 -4.52 2.42
CA ILE A 163 -2.66 -4.34 1.12
C ILE A 163 -1.43 -5.25 1.09
N LEU A 164 -1.48 -6.19 0.17
CA LEU A 164 -0.42 -7.16 -0.08
C LEU A 164 0.34 -6.74 -1.32
N MET A 165 1.59 -6.27 -1.16
CA MET A 165 2.41 -5.87 -2.30
C MET A 165 3.41 -6.97 -2.70
N HIS A 166 3.65 -7.07 -4.02
CA HIS A 166 4.73 -7.89 -4.56
C HIS A 166 6.06 -7.13 -4.55
N SER A 167 7.03 -7.67 -3.83
CA SER A 167 8.44 -7.25 -3.86
C SER A 167 9.36 -8.46 -3.73
N LYS A 168 10.64 -8.29 -4.08
CA LYS A 168 11.72 -9.26 -3.79
C LYS A 168 12.84 -8.55 -3.05
N GLY A 169 13.37 -9.22 -2.01
CA GLY A 169 14.46 -8.68 -1.20
C GLY A 169 14.03 -7.57 -0.23
N ASN A 170 14.96 -6.72 0.12
CA ASN A 170 14.77 -5.59 1.03
C ASN A 170 15.12 -4.26 0.31
N PRO A 171 14.97 -3.09 0.96
CA PRO A 171 15.23 -1.79 0.32
C PRO A 171 16.61 -1.65 -0.33
N GLN A 172 17.63 -2.33 0.19
CA GLN A 172 19.00 -2.27 -0.31
C GLN A 172 19.22 -3.21 -1.51
N THR A 173 18.49 -4.32 -1.60
CA THR A 173 18.72 -5.38 -2.60
C THR A 173 17.69 -5.43 -3.71
N MET A 174 16.48 -4.96 -3.48
CA MET A 174 15.32 -5.10 -4.39
C MET A 174 15.58 -4.59 -5.81
N GLN A 175 16.38 -3.53 -5.99
CA GLN A 175 16.66 -2.95 -7.32
C GLN A 175 17.48 -3.89 -8.22
N ASN A 176 18.20 -4.85 -7.63
CA ASN A 176 19.01 -5.83 -8.34
C ASN A 176 18.32 -7.18 -8.51
N MET A 177 17.10 -7.36 -7.94
CA MET A 177 16.38 -8.64 -7.95
C MET A 177 15.29 -8.68 -9.04
N THR A 178 15.67 -8.29 -10.26
CA THR A 178 14.75 -8.16 -11.41
C THR A 178 14.68 -9.41 -12.28
N GLU A 179 15.37 -10.49 -11.91
CA GLU A 179 15.36 -11.75 -12.66
C GLU A 179 14.18 -12.62 -12.23
N TYR A 180 13.44 -13.13 -13.23
CA TYR A 180 12.29 -14.02 -13.08
C TYR A 180 12.44 -15.19 -14.04
N SER A 181 12.00 -16.38 -13.64
CA SER A 181 11.95 -17.54 -14.54
C SER A 181 10.84 -17.40 -15.58
N ASP A 182 9.68 -16.97 -15.11
CA ASP A 182 8.53 -16.56 -15.91
C ASP A 182 7.87 -15.41 -15.12
N PHE A 183 7.99 -14.20 -15.63
CA PHE A 183 7.68 -12.97 -14.90
C PHE A 183 6.24 -12.94 -14.37
N GLU A 184 5.26 -13.18 -15.22
CA GLU A 184 3.84 -13.13 -14.85
C GLU A 184 3.47 -14.29 -13.94
N SER A 185 3.87 -15.51 -14.32
CA SER A 185 3.59 -16.72 -13.52
C SER A 185 4.23 -16.67 -12.13
N ASP A 186 5.43 -16.12 -12.00
CA ASP A 186 6.13 -15.98 -10.73
C ASP A 186 5.40 -14.98 -9.82
N ILE A 187 4.91 -13.86 -10.36
CA ILE A 187 4.12 -12.87 -9.61
C ILE A 187 2.76 -13.45 -9.17
N LEU A 188 2.04 -14.11 -10.07
CA LEU A 188 0.75 -14.73 -9.73
C LEU A 188 0.92 -15.83 -8.67
N ARG A 189 1.98 -16.62 -8.77
CA ARG A 189 2.32 -17.63 -7.77
C ARG A 189 2.61 -17.00 -6.41
N TYR A 190 3.39 -15.91 -6.36
CA TYR A 190 3.64 -15.16 -5.13
C TYR A 190 2.34 -14.76 -4.43
N PHE A 191 1.41 -14.11 -5.14
CA PHE A 191 0.14 -13.72 -4.55
C PHE A 191 -0.68 -14.91 -4.09
N SER A 192 -0.76 -15.97 -4.89
CA SER A 192 -1.47 -17.22 -4.51
C SER A 192 -0.94 -17.80 -3.21
N GLU A 193 0.38 -17.87 -3.07
CA GLU A 193 1.03 -18.40 -1.87
C GLU A 193 0.82 -17.51 -0.65
N LYS A 194 0.95 -16.18 -0.81
CA LYS A 194 0.78 -15.21 0.28
C LYS A 194 -0.67 -15.12 0.74
N ILE A 195 -1.63 -15.09 -0.18
CA ILE A 195 -3.06 -15.14 0.15
C ILE A 195 -3.38 -16.41 0.92
N LYS A 196 -2.86 -17.57 0.46
CA LYS A 196 -3.05 -18.82 1.17
C LYS A 196 -2.49 -18.75 2.60
N GLN A 197 -1.28 -18.25 2.79
CA GLN A 197 -0.66 -18.09 4.12
C GLN A 197 -1.49 -17.18 5.04
N LEU A 198 -1.99 -16.05 4.54
CA LEU A 198 -2.90 -15.17 5.27
C LEU A 198 -4.19 -15.88 5.69
N ARG A 199 -4.82 -16.60 4.77
CA ARG A 199 -6.05 -17.37 5.04
C ARG A 199 -5.81 -18.52 6.04
N ASP A 200 -4.71 -19.24 5.91
CA ASP A 200 -4.31 -20.30 6.83
C ASP A 200 -4.04 -19.75 8.26
N ALA A 201 -3.55 -18.52 8.37
CA ALA A 201 -3.39 -17.81 9.65
C ALA A 201 -4.73 -17.37 10.29
N GLY A 202 -5.86 -17.46 9.57
CA GLY A 202 -7.20 -17.08 10.05
C GLY A 202 -7.63 -15.66 9.63
N PHE A 203 -6.93 -15.03 8.68
CA PHE A 203 -7.33 -13.72 8.16
C PHE A 203 -8.52 -13.86 7.21
N ASN A 204 -9.62 -13.12 7.46
CA ASN A 204 -10.87 -13.25 6.70
C ASN A 204 -11.36 -11.92 6.07
N LYS A 205 -10.58 -10.85 6.19
CA LYS A 205 -10.91 -9.55 5.61
C LYS A 205 -10.44 -9.42 4.16
N GLU A 206 -10.72 -8.29 3.56
CA GLU A 206 -10.34 -7.95 2.20
C GLU A 206 -8.82 -7.89 2.07
N ILE A 207 -8.32 -8.48 0.98
CA ILE A 207 -6.93 -8.34 0.53
C ILE A 207 -6.97 -7.45 -0.70
N ILE A 208 -6.15 -6.41 -0.70
CA ILE A 208 -5.94 -5.51 -1.84
C ILE A 208 -4.60 -5.89 -2.45
N ILE A 209 -4.58 -6.15 -3.75
CA ILE A 209 -3.38 -6.57 -4.47
C ILE A 209 -2.62 -5.33 -4.95
N ASP A 210 -1.36 -5.19 -4.56
CA ASP A 210 -0.45 -4.21 -5.16
C ASP A 210 0.63 -4.94 -5.99
N PRO A 211 0.62 -4.80 -7.32
CA PRO A 211 1.65 -5.42 -8.17
C PRO A 211 3.08 -4.95 -7.89
N GLY A 212 3.27 -3.88 -7.13
CA GLY A 212 4.58 -3.39 -6.69
C GLY A 212 5.39 -2.75 -7.81
N TYR A 213 4.82 -1.78 -8.53
CA TYR A 213 5.54 -1.04 -9.56
C TYR A 213 6.79 -0.36 -8.99
N GLY A 214 7.93 -0.51 -9.66
CA GLY A 214 9.21 0.05 -9.24
C GLY A 214 9.94 -0.76 -8.16
N PHE A 215 9.37 -1.88 -7.70
CA PHE A 215 9.97 -2.78 -6.72
C PHE A 215 10.40 -4.08 -7.42
N ALA A 216 11.71 -4.40 -7.37
CA ALA A 216 12.28 -5.61 -7.99
C ALA A 216 11.87 -5.83 -9.45
N LYS A 217 11.72 -4.77 -10.23
CA LYS A 217 11.27 -4.81 -11.64
C LYS A 217 12.03 -3.81 -12.50
N THR A 218 12.35 -4.21 -13.74
CA THR A 218 12.86 -3.28 -14.75
C THR A 218 11.75 -2.33 -15.24
N VAL A 219 12.11 -1.31 -16.02
CA VAL A 219 11.13 -0.40 -16.63
C VAL A 219 10.19 -1.17 -17.56
N GLU A 220 10.72 -2.06 -18.38
CA GLU A 220 9.96 -2.90 -19.32
C GLU A 220 8.98 -3.82 -18.57
N GLN A 221 9.44 -4.48 -17.50
CA GLN A 221 8.60 -5.33 -16.66
C GLN A 221 7.46 -4.54 -15.97
N ASN A 222 7.72 -3.29 -15.58
CA ASN A 222 6.67 -2.44 -15.03
C ASN A 222 5.61 -2.10 -16.09
N TYR A 223 6.01 -1.82 -17.35
CA TYR A 223 5.04 -1.58 -18.43
C TYR A 223 4.29 -2.84 -18.83
N GLN A 224 4.96 -3.99 -18.89
CA GLN A 224 4.30 -5.28 -19.13
C GLN A 224 3.22 -5.51 -18.08
N LEU A 225 3.56 -5.37 -16.79
CA LEU A 225 2.64 -5.57 -15.68
C LEU A 225 1.46 -4.58 -15.69
N LEU A 226 1.68 -3.34 -16.14
CA LEU A 226 0.61 -2.35 -16.27
C LEU A 226 -0.32 -2.69 -17.45
N ASN A 227 0.23 -3.20 -18.55
CA ASN A 227 -0.57 -3.65 -19.70
C ASN A 227 -1.42 -4.88 -19.35
N ASP A 228 -0.91 -5.76 -18.48
CA ASP A 228 -1.49 -7.06 -18.18
C ASP A 228 -2.17 -7.10 -16.79
N LEU A 229 -2.66 -5.94 -16.30
CA LEU A 229 -3.36 -5.81 -15.02
C LEU A 229 -4.54 -6.78 -14.86
N SER A 230 -5.21 -7.15 -15.94
CA SER A 230 -6.31 -8.12 -15.94
C SER A 230 -5.90 -9.50 -15.44
N LEU A 231 -4.60 -9.85 -15.43
CA LEU A 231 -4.11 -11.09 -14.84
C LEU A 231 -4.46 -11.22 -13.34
N PHE A 232 -4.54 -10.10 -12.63
CA PHE A 232 -4.87 -10.09 -11.20
C PHE A 232 -6.36 -10.28 -10.89
N GLU A 233 -7.23 -10.22 -11.90
CA GLU A 233 -8.67 -10.49 -11.74
C GLU A 233 -8.95 -11.89 -11.20
N CYS A 234 -8.03 -12.85 -11.45
CA CYS A 234 -8.13 -14.21 -10.91
C CYS A 234 -8.17 -14.27 -9.37
N PHE A 235 -7.71 -13.23 -8.66
CA PHE A 235 -7.75 -13.15 -7.20
C PHE A 235 -9.06 -12.60 -6.66
N ASN A 236 -9.94 -12.05 -7.51
CA ASN A 236 -11.19 -11.41 -7.12
C ASN A 236 -11.00 -10.39 -5.97
N ALA A 237 -10.03 -9.50 -6.13
CA ALA A 237 -9.59 -8.53 -5.14
C ALA A 237 -9.38 -7.15 -5.78
N PRO A 238 -9.60 -6.04 -5.05
CA PRO A 238 -9.22 -4.71 -5.52
C PRO A 238 -7.72 -4.63 -5.82
N ILE A 239 -7.34 -3.77 -6.79
CA ILE A 239 -5.94 -3.59 -7.20
C ILE A 239 -5.50 -2.18 -6.84
N LEU A 240 -4.37 -2.07 -6.15
CA LEU A 240 -3.67 -0.81 -5.87
C LEU A 240 -2.61 -0.56 -6.93
N VAL A 241 -2.67 0.60 -7.61
CA VAL A 241 -1.71 0.98 -8.66
C VAL A 241 -0.88 2.18 -8.21
N GLY A 242 0.33 1.92 -7.74
CA GLY A 242 1.27 2.94 -7.27
C GLY A 242 2.31 3.30 -8.33
N ILE A 243 2.04 4.24 -9.22
CA ILE A 243 2.97 4.65 -10.31
C ILE A 243 3.46 6.11 -10.20
N SER A 244 2.87 6.90 -9.32
CA SER A 244 3.20 8.32 -9.15
C SER A 244 4.69 8.51 -8.85
N ARG A 245 5.35 9.41 -9.59
CA ARG A 245 6.78 9.76 -9.46
C ARG A 245 7.75 8.58 -9.51
N LYS A 246 7.34 7.43 -10.06
CA LYS A 246 8.23 6.29 -10.24
C LYS A 246 9.05 6.39 -11.52
N SER A 247 10.21 5.73 -11.52
CA SER A 247 11.18 5.79 -12.63
C SER A 247 10.60 5.36 -13.98
N MET A 248 9.62 4.48 -13.97
CA MET A 248 8.91 4.06 -15.16
C MET A 248 8.14 5.22 -15.83
N ILE A 249 7.81 6.29 -15.10
CA ILE A 249 7.12 7.46 -15.66
C ILE A 249 8.13 8.54 -16.04
N PHE A 250 9.00 8.99 -15.12
CA PHE A 250 9.83 10.16 -15.37
C PHE A 250 11.05 9.86 -16.27
N LYS A 251 11.63 8.65 -16.24
CA LYS A 251 12.79 8.33 -17.08
C LYS A 251 12.47 8.32 -18.58
N PRO A 252 11.42 7.64 -19.07
CA PRO A 252 11.06 7.67 -20.48
C PRO A 252 10.62 9.04 -20.98
N LEU A 253 10.12 9.90 -20.11
CA LEU A 253 9.69 11.27 -20.42
C LEU A 253 10.84 12.28 -20.31
N GLU A 254 12.03 11.86 -19.86
CA GLU A 254 13.20 12.72 -19.62
C GLU A 254 12.90 13.93 -18.73
N ILE A 255 12.01 13.75 -17.72
CA ILE A 255 11.62 14.76 -16.73
C ILE A 255 12.11 14.39 -15.33
N THR A 256 12.04 15.32 -14.40
CA THR A 256 12.31 15.07 -12.97
C THR A 256 11.07 14.50 -12.27
N PRO A 257 11.24 13.67 -11.22
CA PRO A 257 10.14 13.07 -10.45
C PRO A 257 9.29 14.10 -9.68
#